data_da7273758aef062ab817011b5f650edf
#
_entry.id   da7273758aef062ab817011b5f650edf
#
_cell.length_a   1.000
_cell.length_b   1.000
_cell.length_c   1.000
_cell.angle_alpha   90.00
_cell.angle_beta   90.00
_cell.angle_gamma   90.00
#
_symmetry.space_group_name_H-M   'P 1'
#
loop_
_entity.id
_entity.type
_entity.pdbx_description
1 polymer ?
#
loop_
_entity_poly.entity_id
_entity_poly.type
_entity_poly.pdbx_seq_one_letter_code
_entity_poly.pdbx_strand_id
1 'polypeptide(L)'
;MDKQHTFHRGDLVRIAIDAMKERGLEPEFPPRALQQLQTIDAAGQDDDPRIRDLTALPWCSIDNDDSLDLDQLTACGAMGNGAVKIFVAVADVDALVKKNSAIDQHARTNTTSVYTSARVFSMLPERLSTDLTSLNPGEDRLAIVTEMVVDAEGVVTHSTVHRARVRNHAKLAYDAVAAWIEGEGDLPEAARAVPGMDDQQIGRAHV
;
A
#
# COMPACT_ATOMS: atom_id res chain seq x y z
N MET A 1 28.60 38.08 -13.41
CA MET A 1 28.91 37.07 -12.37
C MET A 1 27.59 36.61 -11.77
N ASP A 2 27.05 35.55 -12.32
CA ASP A 2 25.84 34.92 -11.78
C ASP A 2 26.17 34.27 -10.44
N LYS A 3 25.55 34.79 -9.38
CA LYS A 3 25.56 34.11 -8.08
C LYS A 3 24.79 32.81 -8.26
N GLN A 4 25.48 31.68 -8.35
CA GLN A 4 24.86 30.39 -8.19
C GLN A 4 24.12 30.37 -6.84
N HIS A 5 22.81 30.50 -6.86
CA HIS A 5 21.97 30.28 -5.69
C HIS A 5 22.04 28.80 -5.33
N THR A 6 22.86 28.47 -4.35
CA THR A 6 22.87 27.14 -3.76
C THR A 6 21.64 27.04 -2.86
N PHE A 7 20.60 26.31 -3.31
CA PHE A 7 19.43 26.05 -2.48
C PHE A 7 19.81 25.04 -1.39
N HIS A 8 19.48 25.37 -0.14
CA HIS A 8 19.58 24.45 0.97
C HIS A 8 18.28 23.63 1.10
N ARG A 9 18.34 22.46 1.73
CA ARG A 9 17.17 21.58 1.93
C ARG A 9 15.94 22.33 2.50
N GLY A 10 16.17 23.28 3.42
CA GLY A 10 15.11 24.13 3.98
C GLY A 10 14.43 25.03 2.94
N ASP A 11 15.18 25.52 1.95
CA ASP A 11 14.60 26.34 0.86
C ASP A 11 13.71 25.50 -0.04
N LEU A 12 14.12 24.24 -0.34
CA LEU A 12 13.33 23.31 -1.14
C LEU A 12 12.04 22.92 -0.41
N VAL A 13 12.08 22.67 0.90
CA VAL A 13 10.88 22.41 1.71
C VAL A 13 9.93 23.61 1.66
N ARG A 14 10.43 24.84 1.83
CA ARG A 14 9.60 26.06 1.76
C ARG A 14 8.94 26.21 0.38
N ILE A 15 9.70 26.02 -0.69
CA ILE A 15 9.17 26.07 -2.06
C ILE A 15 8.06 25.03 -2.26
N ALA A 16 8.27 23.81 -1.76
CA ALA A 16 7.27 22.74 -1.84
C ALA A 16 5.99 23.10 -1.07
N ILE A 17 6.11 23.64 0.15
CA ILE A 17 4.99 24.12 0.96
C ILE A 17 4.20 25.20 0.22
N ASP A 18 4.88 26.20 -0.33
CA ASP A 18 4.23 27.30 -1.06
C ASP A 18 3.52 26.77 -2.31
N ALA A 19 4.15 25.88 -3.08
CA ALA A 19 3.57 25.25 -4.24
C ALA A 19 2.33 24.38 -3.91
N MET A 20 2.32 23.69 -2.78
CA MET A 20 1.14 22.96 -2.31
C MET A 20 -0.01 23.91 -1.98
N LYS A 21 0.25 24.97 -1.23
CA LYS A 21 -0.76 25.98 -0.86
C LYS A 21 -1.36 26.68 -2.09
N GLU A 22 -0.54 27.04 -3.08
CA GLU A 22 -1.00 27.61 -4.35
C GLU A 22 -1.98 26.69 -5.10
N ARG A 23 -1.87 25.37 -4.89
CA ARG A 23 -2.76 24.35 -5.47
C ARG A 23 -3.95 23.99 -4.58
N GLY A 24 -4.12 24.69 -3.45
CA GLY A 24 -5.20 24.43 -2.50
C GLY A 24 -4.98 23.18 -1.62
N LEU A 25 -3.75 22.65 -1.56
CA LEU A 25 -3.38 21.54 -0.70
C LEU A 25 -2.96 22.04 0.69
N GLU A 26 -3.11 21.19 1.68
CA GLU A 26 -2.73 21.42 3.08
C GLU A 26 -1.42 20.67 3.40
N PRO A 27 -0.25 21.37 3.42
CA PRO A 27 1.05 20.71 3.66
C PRO A 27 1.23 20.21 5.09
N GLU A 28 0.44 20.73 6.06
CA GLU A 28 0.51 20.34 7.47
C GLU A 28 -0.84 19.86 7.96
N PHE A 29 -0.83 18.86 8.86
CA PHE A 29 -2.05 18.37 9.46
C PHE A 29 -2.66 19.40 10.42
N PRO A 30 -3.97 19.68 10.34
CA PRO A 30 -4.63 20.58 11.29
C PRO A 30 -4.62 19.97 12.70
N PRO A 31 -4.60 20.80 13.77
CA PRO A 31 -4.56 20.33 15.15
C PRO A 31 -5.61 19.29 15.49
N ARG A 32 -6.83 19.43 14.94
CA ARG A 32 -7.94 18.47 15.14
C ARG A 32 -7.63 17.07 14.56
N ALA A 33 -6.88 16.98 13.45
CA ALA A 33 -6.48 15.69 12.89
C ALA A 33 -5.41 15.04 13.78
N LEU A 34 -4.45 15.82 14.28
CA LEU A 34 -3.45 15.33 15.23
C LEU A 34 -4.06 14.89 16.57
N GLN A 35 -5.09 15.60 17.07
CA GLN A 35 -5.82 15.16 18.26
C GLN A 35 -6.58 13.86 18.01
N GLN A 36 -7.24 13.72 16.86
CA GLN A 36 -7.87 12.46 16.48
C GLN A 36 -6.86 11.31 16.45
N LEU A 37 -5.68 11.52 15.82
CA LEU A 37 -4.63 10.51 15.77
C LEU A 37 -4.24 9.99 17.17
N GLN A 38 -4.21 10.86 18.19
CA GLN A 38 -3.88 10.47 19.55
C GLN A 38 -4.91 9.53 20.20
N THR A 39 -6.12 9.43 19.63
CA THR A 39 -7.16 8.51 20.11
C THR A 39 -7.12 7.14 19.42
N ILE A 40 -6.22 6.95 18.46
CA ILE A 40 -6.07 5.70 17.72
C ILE A 40 -4.86 4.95 18.29
N ASP A 41 -5.09 3.93 19.11
CA ASP A 41 -4.02 3.26 19.86
C ASP A 41 -3.47 2.01 19.15
N ALA A 42 -4.26 1.37 18.27
CA ALA A 42 -3.91 0.11 17.63
C ALA A 42 -4.45 0.04 16.19
N ALA A 43 -3.94 -0.93 15.43
CA ALA A 43 -4.47 -1.28 14.12
C ALA A 43 -5.96 -1.66 14.21
N GLY A 44 -6.69 -1.40 13.14
CA GLY A 44 -8.12 -1.68 13.07
C GLY A 44 -8.43 -3.15 13.30
N GLN A 45 -9.41 -3.42 14.18
CA GLN A 45 -9.97 -4.74 14.39
C GLN A 45 -11.49 -4.66 14.22
N ASP A 46 -12.05 -5.75 13.70
CA ASP A 46 -13.49 -5.86 13.51
C ASP A 46 -13.86 -7.35 13.58
N ASP A 47 -14.86 -7.66 14.43
CA ASP A 47 -15.34 -9.03 14.65
C ASP A 47 -16.59 -9.34 13.82
N ASP A 48 -16.91 -8.53 12.80
CA ASP A 48 -18.03 -8.79 11.91
C ASP A 48 -17.82 -10.15 11.21
N PRO A 49 -18.76 -11.12 11.37
CA PRO A 49 -18.64 -12.47 10.81
C PRO A 49 -18.61 -12.51 9.27
N ARG A 50 -18.89 -11.38 8.61
CA ARG A 50 -18.76 -11.23 7.15
C ARG A 50 -17.33 -10.98 6.70
N ILE A 51 -16.42 -10.61 7.61
CA ILE A 51 -15.00 -10.44 7.31
C ILE A 51 -14.37 -11.81 7.15
N ARG A 52 -13.83 -12.06 5.97
CA ARG A 52 -13.17 -13.33 5.67
C ARG A 52 -11.78 -13.37 6.30
N ASP A 53 -11.39 -14.51 6.82
CA ASP A 53 -10.00 -14.75 7.19
C ASP A 53 -9.24 -15.32 5.97
N LEU A 54 -8.36 -14.51 5.41
CA LEU A 54 -7.50 -14.84 4.28
C LEU A 54 -6.01 -14.74 4.66
N THR A 55 -5.69 -14.78 5.94
CA THR A 55 -4.31 -14.66 6.44
C THR A 55 -3.39 -15.80 5.98
N ALA A 56 -3.96 -16.95 5.63
CA ALA A 56 -3.20 -18.12 5.17
C ALA A 56 -2.78 -18.04 3.68
N LEU A 57 -3.35 -17.11 2.88
CA LEU A 57 -2.92 -16.94 1.49
C LEU A 57 -1.49 -16.38 1.46
N PRO A 58 -0.68 -16.76 0.48
CA PRO A 58 0.72 -16.30 0.37
C PRO A 58 0.78 -14.85 -0.17
N TRP A 59 0.26 -13.93 0.61
CA TRP A 59 0.28 -12.50 0.30
C TRP A 59 1.68 -11.92 0.27
N CYS A 60 1.95 -11.08 -0.72
CA CYS A 60 3.15 -10.26 -0.73
C CYS A 60 2.84 -8.80 -1.13
N SER A 61 3.66 -7.89 -0.65
CA SER A 61 3.77 -6.54 -1.20
C SER A 61 4.92 -6.47 -2.20
N ILE A 62 4.77 -5.67 -3.26
CA ILE A 62 5.83 -5.36 -4.22
C ILE A 62 5.88 -3.84 -4.31
N ASP A 63 6.97 -3.23 -3.85
CA ASP A 63 7.14 -1.78 -3.75
C ASP A 63 8.62 -1.40 -3.87
N ASN A 64 8.98 -0.14 -3.65
CA ASN A 64 10.38 0.22 -3.48
C ASN A 64 10.97 -0.45 -2.23
N ASP A 65 12.28 -0.70 -2.24
CA ASP A 65 12.95 -1.41 -1.14
C ASP A 65 12.81 -0.70 0.21
N ASP A 66 12.80 0.63 0.19
CA ASP A 66 12.69 1.50 1.35
C ASP A 66 11.26 1.94 1.69
N SER A 67 10.22 1.48 0.96
CA SER A 67 8.82 1.81 1.25
C SER A 67 8.38 1.28 2.61
N LEU A 68 7.69 2.14 3.37
CA LEU A 68 7.12 1.84 4.68
C LEU A 68 5.58 1.88 4.67
N ASP A 69 5.00 2.56 3.70
CA ASP A 69 3.56 2.75 3.51
C ASP A 69 3.01 1.68 2.54
N LEU A 70 3.01 0.44 3.00
CA LEU A 70 2.57 -0.71 2.21
C LEU A 70 1.04 -0.76 2.19
N ASP A 71 0.43 -0.20 1.16
CA ASP A 71 -1.02 -0.06 1.03
C ASP A 71 -1.69 -1.19 0.24
N GLN A 72 -0.91 -2.03 -0.44
CA GLN A 72 -1.41 -3.08 -1.30
C GLN A 72 -0.66 -4.41 -1.12
N LEU A 73 -1.41 -5.53 -1.13
CA LEU A 73 -0.89 -6.89 -1.26
C LEU A 73 -1.50 -7.58 -2.45
N THR A 74 -0.75 -8.52 -3.00
CA THR A 74 -1.23 -9.44 -4.04
C THR A 74 -1.02 -10.88 -3.62
N ALA A 75 -1.93 -11.75 -4.05
CA ALA A 75 -1.78 -13.19 -4.00
C ALA A 75 -2.47 -13.80 -5.23
N CYS A 76 -1.97 -14.90 -5.73
CA CYS A 76 -2.64 -15.62 -6.81
C CYS A 76 -2.51 -17.12 -6.65
N GLY A 77 -3.34 -17.86 -7.36
CA GLY A 77 -3.31 -19.30 -7.41
C GLY A 77 -3.81 -19.83 -8.75
N ALA A 78 -3.10 -20.82 -9.29
CA ALA A 78 -3.53 -21.49 -10.50
C ALA A 78 -4.87 -22.19 -10.29
N MET A 79 -5.72 -22.11 -11.29
CA MET A 79 -6.97 -22.87 -11.39
C MET A 79 -6.86 -23.88 -12.53
N GLY A 80 -7.83 -24.80 -12.63
CA GLY A 80 -7.89 -25.70 -13.78
C GLY A 80 -8.04 -24.93 -15.11
N ASN A 81 -7.65 -25.58 -16.21
CA ASN A 81 -7.82 -25.07 -17.58
C ASN A 81 -7.09 -23.74 -17.90
N GLY A 82 -5.95 -23.49 -17.24
CA GLY A 82 -5.14 -22.29 -17.49
C GLY A 82 -5.69 -21.00 -16.89
N ALA A 83 -6.80 -21.06 -16.17
CA ALA A 83 -7.31 -19.90 -15.45
C ALA A 83 -6.49 -19.63 -14.17
N VAL A 84 -6.47 -18.37 -13.74
CA VAL A 84 -5.77 -17.93 -12.52
C VAL A 84 -6.75 -17.15 -11.65
N LYS A 85 -6.73 -17.44 -10.35
CA LYS A 85 -7.41 -16.62 -9.35
C LYS A 85 -6.42 -15.59 -8.80
N ILE A 86 -6.77 -14.32 -8.89
CA ILE A 86 -5.97 -13.19 -8.43
C ILE A 86 -6.70 -12.52 -7.29
N PHE A 87 -5.96 -12.19 -6.24
CA PHE A 87 -6.43 -11.41 -5.11
C PHE A 87 -5.58 -10.14 -4.99
N VAL A 88 -6.25 -9.00 -4.88
CA VAL A 88 -5.62 -7.72 -4.57
C VAL A 88 -6.25 -7.19 -3.30
N ALA A 89 -5.44 -7.03 -2.27
CA ALA A 89 -5.84 -6.44 -1.00
C ALA A 89 -5.35 -5.00 -0.91
N VAL A 90 -6.23 -4.08 -0.54
CA VAL A 90 -5.90 -2.69 -0.25
C VAL A 90 -6.22 -2.42 1.21
N ALA A 91 -5.34 -1.72 1.92
CA ALA A 91 -5.51 -1.40 3.33
C ALA A 91 -6.88 -0.77 3.62
N ASP A 92 -7.62 -1.31 4.58
CA ASP A 92 -8.92 -0.79 5.00
C ASP A 92 -8.76 0.41 5.93
N VAL A 93 -8.43 1.57 5.36
CA VAL A 93 -8.23 2.82 6.10
C VAL A 93 -9.51 3.23 6.84
N ASP A 94 -10.71 2.92 6.31
CA ASP A 94 -11.99 3.23 6.99
C ASP A 94 -12.15 2.51 8.34
N ALA A 95 -11.42 1.43 8.57
CA ALA A 95 -11.40 0.78 9.88
C ALA A 95 -11.02 1.77 11.01
N LEU A 96 -10.10 2.71 10.74
CA LEU A 96 -9.57 3.69 11.69
C LEU A 96 -10.00 5.13 11.39
N VAL A 97 -10.06 5.51 10.11
CA VAL A 97 -10.36 6.88 9.68
C VAL A 97 -11.76 6.94 9.11
N LYS A 98 -12.72 7.27 9.98
CA LYS A 98 -14.12 7.31 9.58
C LYS A 98 -14.45 8.52 8.72
N LYS A 99 -15.36 8.32 7.77
CA LYS A 99 -15.86 9.38 6.88
C LYS A 99 -16.27 10.63 7.66
N ASN A 100 -15.86 11.78 7.18
CA ASN A 100 -16.07 13.11 7.77
C ASN A 100 -15.30 13.37 9.08
N SER A 101 -14.42 12.47 9.51
CA SER A 101 -13.51 12.74 10.62
C SER A 101 -12.48 13.82 10.25
N ALA A 102 -11.73 14.33 11.22
CA ALA A 102 -10.75 15.39 10.95
C ALA A 102 -9.60 14.93 10.03
N ILE A 103 -9.17 13.67 10.18
CA ILE A 103 -8.16 13.05 9.30
C ILE A 103 -8.73 12.85 7.89
N ASP A 104 -9.97 12.35 7.77
CA ASP A 104 -10.64 12.17 6.47
C ASP A 104 -10.81 13.50 5.72
N GLN A 105 -11.15 14.58 6.43
CA GLN A 105 -11.29 15.90 5.81
C GLN A 105 -9.97 16.40 5.23
N HIS A 106 -8.85 16.22 5.95
CA HIS A 106 -7.51 16.55 5.45
C HIS A 106 -7.14 15.69 4.25
N ALA A 107 -7.33 14.37 4.35
CA ALA A 107 -7.06 13.44 3.25
C ALA A 107 -7.88 13.78 1.99
N ARG A 108 -9.15 14.17 2.14
CA ARG A 108 -10.01 14.63 1.02
C ARG A 108 -9.54 15.92 0.38
N THR A 109 -8.95 16.84 1.15
CA THR A 109 -8.38 18.07 0.61
C THR A 109 -7.13 17.77 -0.21
N ASN A 110 -6.25 16.91 0.30
CA ASN A 110 -4.98 16.58 -0.36
C ASN A 110 -5.12 15.54 -1.46
N THR A 111 -6.06 14.58 -1.32
CA THR A 111 -6.33 13.48 -2.28
C THR A 111 -5.15 12.55 -2.60
N THR A 112 -3.92 12.91 -2.27
CA THR A 112 -2.71 12.14 -2.50
C THR A 112 -1.61 12.52 -1.51
N SER A 113 -0.60 11.69 -1.37
CA SER A 113 0.69 12.07 -0.79
C SER A 113 1.54 12.78 -1.84
N VAL A 114 2.29 13.81 -1.44
CA VAL A 114 3.16 14.57 -2.33
C VAL A 114 4.61 14.27 -1.99
N TYR A 115 5.30 13.63 -2.91
CA TYR A 115 6.71 13.23 -2.76
C TYR A 115 7.61 14.30 -3.38
N THR A 116 8.54 14.83 -2.58
CA THR A 116 9.59 15.76 -3.05
C THR A 116 10.96 15.27 -2.58
N SER A 117 12.02 15.71 -3.22
CA SER A 117 13.39 15.36 -2.80
C SER A 117 13.77 15.86 -1.40
N ALA A 118 13.02 16.82 -0.85
CA ALA A 118 13.32 17.42 0.43
C ALA A 118 12.44 16.92 1.58
N ARG A 119 11.17 16.57 1.29
CA ARG A 119 10.18 16.11 2.27
C ARG A 119 9.05 15.37 1.55
N VAL A 120 8.51 14.33 2.19
CA VAL A 120 7.23 13.71 1.83
C VAL A 120 6.11 14.40 2.63
N PHE A 121 5.05 14.80 1.95
CA PHE A 121 3.83 15.34 2.55
C PHE A 121 2.75 14.26 2.44
N SER A 122 2.63 13.44 3.46
CA SER A 122 1.72 12.30 3.47
C SER A 122 0.26 12.74 3.52
N MET A 123 -0.62 12.03 2.79
CA MET A 123 -2.06 12.25 2.81
C MET A 123 -2.66 11.90 4.18
N LEU A 124 -2.15 10.85 4.83
CA LEU A 124 -2.49 10.44 6.18
C LEU A 124 -1.32 10.70 7.13
N PRO A 125 -1.56 10.93 8.44
CA PRO A 125 -0.49 10.99 9.43
C PRO A 125 0.42 9.75 9.36
N GLU A 126 1.72 9.95 9.48
CA GLU A 126 2.75 8.92 9.31
C GLU A 126 2.47 7.66 10.13
N ARG A 127 2.05 7.79 11.40
CA ARG A 127 1.67 6.65 12.24
C ARG A 127 0.52 5.81 11.65
N LEU A 128 -0.34 6.38 10.84
CA LEU A 128 -1.34 5.61 10.10
C LEU A 128 -0.70 4.98 8.86
N SER A 129 -0.12 5.79 7.98
CA SER A 129 0.34 5.33 6.67
C SER A 129 1.48 4.31 6.73
N THR A 130 2.38 4.39 7.73
CA THR A 130 3.54 3.50 7.81
C THR A 130 3.42 2.40 8.88
N ASP A 131 2.40 2.47 9.73
CA ASP A 131 2.20 1.52 10.84
C ASP A 131 0.77 0.98 10.87
N LEU A 132 -0.20 1.73 11.43
CA LEU A 132 -1.49 1.18 11.84
C LEU A 132 -2.39 0.73 10.66
N THR A 133 -2.26 1.32 9.47
CA THR A 133 -2.94 0.87 8.25
C THR A 133 -2.01 0.20 7.25
N SER A 134 -0.68 0.34 7.41
CA SER A 134 0.28 -0.32 6.55
C SER A 134 0.18 -1.85 6.66
N LEU A 135 0.21 -2.53 5.53
CA LEU A 135 0.16 -3.99 5.43
C LEU A 135 1.54 -4.58 5.70
N ASN A 136 2.08 -4.30 6.90
CA ASN A 136 3.43 -4.66 7.30
C ASN A 136 3.63 -6.18 7.35
N PRO A 137 4.85 -6.68 7.04
CA PRO A 137 5.14 -8.10 7.09
C PRO A 137 4.90 -8.73 8.46
N GLY A 138 4.25 -9.90 8.46
CA GLY A 138 3.98 -10.69 9.65
C GLY A 138 2.81 -10.21 10.52
N GLU A 139 2.16 -9.11 10.16
CA GLU A 139 1.06 -8.52 10.93
C GLU A 139 -0.30 -8.74 10.24
N ASP A 140 -1.33 -9.02 11.06
CA ASP A 140 -2.70 -9.10 10.57
C ASP A 140 -3.27 -7.71 10.39
N ARG A 141 -3.88 -7.46 9.25
CA ARG A 141 -4.53 -6.19 8.92
C ARG A 141 -5.88 -6.42 8.26
N LEU A 142 -6.79 -5.49 8.47
CA LEU A 142 -8.02 -5.41 7.70
C LEU A 142 -7.73 -4.81 6.33
N ALA A 143 -8.32 -5.41 5.31
CA ALA A 143 -8.18 -4.99 3.92
C ALA A 143 -9.49 -5.12 3.15
N ILE A 144 -9.64 -4.32 2.12
CA ILE A 144 -10.62 -4.52 1.07
C ILE A 144 -9.98 -5.39 0.01
N VAL A 145 -10.53 -6.57 -0.19
CA VAL A 145 -9.99 -7.56 -1.14
C VAL A 145 -10.85 -7.62 -2.38
N THR A 146 -10.23 -7.40 -3.53
CA THR A 146 -10.79 -7.72 -4.85
C THR A 146 -10.29 -9.11 -5.24
N GLU A 147 -11.22 -10.03 -5.42
CA GLU A 147 -10.97 -11.39 -5.91
C GLU A 147 -11.42 -11.47 -7.36
N MET A 148 -10.54 -11.92 -8.26
CA MET A 148 -10.80 -12.02 -9.69
C MET A 148 -10.44 -13.41 -10.20
N VAL A 149 -11.20 -13.91 -11.16
CA VAL A 149 -10.83 -15.09 -11.96
C VAL A 149 -10.56 -14.62 -13.38
N VAL A 150 -9.33 -14.89 -13.83
CA VAL A 150 -8.86 -14.56 -15.19
C VAL A 150 -8.69 -15.88 -15.94
N ASP A 151 -9.31 -16.00 -17.11
CA ASP A 151 -9.18 -17.18 -17.96
C ASP A 151 -7.84 -17.22 -18.73
N ALA A 152 -7.66 -18.28 -19.52
CA ALA A 152 -6.43 -18.48 -20.30
C ALA A 152 -6.25 -17.41 -21.41
N GLU A 153 -7.29 -16.72 -21.80
CA GLU A 153 -7.33 -15.64 -22.77
C GLU A 153 -7.08 -14.26 -22.14
N GLY A 154 -6.92 -14.18 -20.80
CA GLY A 154 -6.69 -12.94 -20.06
C GLY A 154 -7.98 -12.17 -19.74
N VAL A 155 -9.16 -12.78 -19.91
CA VAL A 155 -10.44 -12.14 -19.63
C VAL A 155 -10.86 -12.37 -18.18
N VAL A 156 -11.27 -11.31 -17.47
CA VAL A 156 -11.87 -11.42 -16.14
C VAL A 156 -13.27 -12.00 -16.27
N THR A 157 -13.45 -13.25 -15.88
CA THR A 157 -14.72 -13.99 -15.97
C THR A 157 -15.57 -13.84 -14.72
N HIS A 158 -14.96 -13.54 -13.57
CA HIS A 158 -15.66 -13.32 -12.31
C HIS A 158 -14.86 -12.35 -11.44
N SER A 159 -15.57 -11.51 -10.70
CA SER A 159 -14.95 -10.66 -9.67
C SER A 159 -15.88 -10.41 -8.50
N THR A 160 -15.31 -10.31 -7.29
CA THR A 160 -16.01 -9.90 -6.07
C THR A 160 -15.14 -8.97 -5.25
N VAL A 161 -15.79 -8.11 -4.46
CA VAL A 161 -15.10 -7.24 -3.49
C VAL A 161 -15.67 -7.50 -2.10
N HIS A 162 -14.79 -7.69 -1.13
CA HIS A 162 -15.20 -7.96 0.25
C HIS A 162 -14.12 -7.51 1.25
N ARG A 163 -14.50 -7.33 2.51
CA ARG A 163 -13.54 -7.10 3.59
C ARG A 163 -12.93 -8.43 4.03
N ALA A 164 -11.63 -8.40 4.31
CA ALA A 164 -10.92 -9.56 4.82
C ALA A 164 -9.84 -9.16 5.83
N ARG A 165 -9.40 -10.14 6.63
CA ARG A 165 -8.14 -10.08 7.37
C ARG A 165 -7.07 -10.73 6.50
N VAL A 166 -5.97 -10.04 6.31
CA VAL A 166 -4.82 -10.49 5.50
C VAL A 166 -3.54 -10.40 6.31
N ARG A 167 -2.50 -11.14 5.90
CA ARG A 167 -1.16 -11.07 6.48
C ARG A 167 -0.12 -11.02 5.37
N ASN A 168 0.69 -9.97 5.34
CA ASN A 168 1.81 -9.89 4.41
C ASN A 168 2.89 -10.91 4.81
N HIS A 169 3.16 -11.88 3.95
CA HIS A 169 4.17 -12.90 4.19
C HIS A 169 5.54 -12.55 3.61
N ALA A 170 5.58 -11.67 2.60
CA ALA A 170 6.84 -11.22 1.98
C ALA A 170 6.73 -9.77 1.49
N LYS A 171 7.66 -8.92 1.95
CA LYS A 171 7.90 -7.61 1.34
C LYS A 171 8.93 -7.78 0.24
N LEU A 172 8.56 -7.49 -0.99
CA LEU A 172 9.39 -7.63 -2.17
C LEU A 172 9.70 -6.25 -2.77
N ALA A 173 10.89 -6.11 -3.36
CA ALA A 173 11.28 -4.90 -4.07
C ALA A 173 11.04 -5.04 -5.58
N TYR A 174 10.60 -3.97 -6.24
CA TYR A 174 10.37 -3.95 -7.70
C TYR A 174 11.57 -4.48 -8.49
N ASP A 175 12.77 -3.98 -8.19
CA ASP A 175 13.98 -4.35 -8.93
C ASP A 175 14.32 -5.84 -8.77
N ALA A 176 14.14 -6.39 -7.56
CA ALA A 176 14.43 -7.79 -7.28
C ALA A 176 13.42 -8.73 -7.98
N VAL A 177 12.14 -8.34 -7.99
CA VAL A 177 11.08 -9.08 -8.68
C VAL A 177 11.28 -9.01 -10.19
N ALA A 178 11.59 -7.83 -10.74
CA ALA A 178 11.85 -7.64 -12.16
C ALA A 178 13.02 -8.51 -12.62
N ALA A 179 14.17 -8.45 -11.93
CA ALA A 179 15.35 -9.27 -12.25
C ALA A 179 15.04 -10.77 -12.24
N TRP A 180 14.23 -11.24 -11.27
CA TRP A 180 13.82 -12.65 -11.23
C TRP A 180 12.94 -13.03 -12.41
N ILE A 181 11.96 -12.21 -12.79
CA ILE A 181 11.06 -12.48 -13.91
C ILE A 181 11.81 -12.52 -15.24
N GLU A 182 12.77 -11.62 -15.42
CA GLU A 182 13.59 -11.51 -16.62
C GLU A 182 14.68 -12.60 -16.69
N GLY A 183 14.86 -13.38 -15.62
CA GLY A 183 15.87 -14.43 -15.52
C GLY A 183 17.29 -13.88 -15.30
N GLU A 184 17.39 -12.63 -14.87
CA GLU A 184 18.66 -11.95 -14.58
C GLU A 184 19.05 -12.04 -13.09
N GLY A 185 18.15 -12.56 -12.24
CA GLY A 185 18.35 -12.73 -10.81
C GLY A 185 17.62 -13.93 -10.22
N ASP A 186 17.97 -14.28 -9.00
CA ASP A 186 17.31 -15.32 -8.21
C ASP A 186 15.96 -14.86 -7.66
N LEU A 187 15.09 -15.84 -7.33
CA LEU A 187 13.89 -15.56 -6.53
C LEU A 187 14.28 -14.82 -5.25
N PRO A 188 13.65 -13.66 -4.95
CA PRO A 188 13.94 -12.89 -3.73
C PRO A 188 13.86 -13.77 -2.47
N GLU A 189 14.78 -13.56 -1.52
CA GLU A 189 14.89 -14.38 -0.32
C GLU A 189 13.58 -14.39 0.49
N ALA A 190 12.92 -13.24 0.60
CA ALA A 190 11.64 -13.13 1.30
C ALA A 190 10.54 -13.97 0.62
N ALA A 191 10.53 -14.06 -0.71
CA ALA A 191 9.60 -14.91 -1.45
C ALA A 191 9.95 -16.39 -1.28
N ARG A 192 11.23 -16.74 -1.32
CA ARG A 192 11.73 -18.12 -1.14
C ARG A 192 11.38 -18.70 0.23
N ALA A 193 11.28 -17.84 1.25
CA ALA A 193 10.92 -18.26 2.60
C ALA A 193 9.44 -18.64 2.76
N VAL A 194 8.57 -18.28 1.79
CA VAL A 194 7.12 -18.53 1.85
C VAL A 194 6.74 -19.68 0.92
N PRO A 195 6.23 -20.81 1.45
CA PRO A 195 5.83 -21.95 0.63
C PRO A 195 4.80 -21.56 -0.44
N GLY A 196 5.05 -21.94 -1.70
CA GLY A 196 4.15 -21.69 -2.82
C GLY A 196 4.19 -20.26 -3.37
N MET A 197 5.06 -19.39 -2.85
CA MET A 197 5.22 -18.03 -3.38
C MET A 197 5.86 -18.04 -4.77
N ASP A 198 6.79 -18.95 -5.02
CA ASP A 198 7.43 -19.18 -6.32
C ASP A 198 6.44 -19.62 -7.40
N ASP A 199 5.43 -20.41 -7.02
CA ASP A 199 4.38 -20.88 -7.92
C ASP A 199 3.41 -19.77 -8.34
N GLN A 200 3.29 -18.70 -7.57
CA GLN A 200 2.35 -17.62 -7.83
C GLN A 200 2.66 -16.86 -9.12
N GLN A 201 3.92 -16.81 -9.55
CA GLN A 201 4.38 -16.08 -10.75
C GLN A 201 3.75 -14.67 -10.86
N ILE A 202 3.58 -14.01 -9.72
CA ILE A 202 2.86 -12.72 -9.59
C ILE A 202 3.39 -11.69 -10.58
N GLY A 203 4.69 -11.74 -10.85
CA GLY A 203 5.29 -10.83 -11.80
C GLY A 203 4.87 -11.05 -13.25
N ARG A 204 4.43 -12.24 -13.65
CA ARG A 204 3.91 -12.49 -15.00
C ARG A 204 2.52 -11.93 -15.23
N ALA A 205 1.80 -11.61 -14.16
CA ALA A 205 0.49 -10.96 -14.23
C ALA A 205 0.58 -9.43 -14.33
N HIS A 206 1.79 -8.86 -14.21
CA HIS A 206 2.04 -7.41 -14.26
C HIS A 206 2.75 -6.97 -15.55
N VAL A 207 2.98 -7.87 -16.51
CA VAL A 207 3.61 -7.58 -17.82
C VAL A 207 2.56 -7.56 -18.92
#